data_de0688b32052958980dd820bbe93b65b
#
_entry.id   de0688b32052958980dd820bbe93b65b
#
_cell.length_a   1.000
_cell.length_b   1.000
_cell.length_c   1.000
_cell.angle_alpha   90.00
_cell.angle_beta   90.00
_cell.angle_gamma   90.00
#
_symmetry.space_group_name_H-M   'P 1'
#
loop_
_entity.id
_entity.type
_entity.pdbx_description
1 polymer ?
#
loop_
_entity_poly.entity_id
_entity_poly.type
_entity_poly.pdbx_seq_one_letter_code
_entity_poly.pdbx_strand_id
1 'polypeptide(L)'
;MIQIIPAIDLMDGRCVRLTKGDYGQKKVYDGVPADLARQYADAGVQRIHLVDLDGAKAGEPRNLRVLEAIASAVSCQLEWGGGIAHSEALQAVFDAGATHAIAGSVAALKPELFEQWLQRYGARMILGADVRGGRIAVRGWLEEAPLSIEDLVRRFLPLGLKESIVTDISRDGMLEGPSTELYVRLQSAFPTLSFTVSGGISSMEDIRSLDKAGLQKVIVGKAIYEERITLKDIALWLQNA
;
A
#
# COMPACT_ATOMS: atom_id res chain seq x y z
N MET A 1 -16.76 2.27 -9.75
CA MET A 1 -16.05 0.97 -9.77
C MET A 1 -14.79 1.08 -8.94
N ILE A 2 -14.47 0.10 -8.11
CA ILE A 2 -13.29 0.09 -7.24
C ILE A 2 -11.99 0.07 -8.07
N GLN A 3 -11.03 0.91 -7.72
CA GLN A 3 -9.70 0.95 -8.34
C GLN A 3 -8.84 -0.21 -7.84
N ILE A 4 -8.33 -1.02 -8.77
CA ILE A 4 -7.35 -2.07 -8.47
C ILE A 4 -5.95 -1.47 -8.51
N ILE A 5 -5.16 -1.67 -7.45
CA ILE A 5 -3.79 -1.21 -7.28
C ILE A 5 -2.90 -2.45 -7.10
N PRO A 6 -2.19 -2.91 -8.14
CA PRO A 6 -1.25 -4.02 -8.02
C PRO A 6 -0.08 -3.65 -7.11
N ALA A 7 0.40 -4.61 -6.31
CA ALA A 7 1.52 -4.42 -5.41
C ALA A 7 2.80 -5.09 -5.92
N ILE A 8 3.93 -4.41 -5.74
CA ILE A 8 5.29 -4.92 -5.93
C ILE A 8 6.06 -4.71 -4.62
N ASP A 9 6.39 -5.80 -3.95
CA ASP A 9 7.28 -5.78 -2.79
C ASP A 9 8.72 -5.97 -3.26
N LEU A 10 9.62 -5.14 -2.75
CA LEU A 10 11.02 -5.07 -3.14
C LEU A 10 11.93 -5.51 -2.00
N MET A 11 12.85 -6.41 -2.29
CA MET A 11 13.94 -6.81 -1.41
C MET A 11 15.18 -7.13 -2.24
N ASP A 12 16.34 -6.59 -1.86
CA ASP A 12 17.59 -6.75 -2.59
C ASP A 12 17.46 -6.43 -4.11
N GLY A 13 16.65 -5.43 -4.46
CA GLY A 13 16.38 -5.04 -5.84
C GLY A 13 15.46 -5.95 -6.64
N ARG A 14 14.82 -6.95 -6.01
CA ARG A 14 14.00 -7.98 -6.66
C ARG A 14 12.54 -7.93 -6.17
N CYS A 15 11.65 -8.44 -7.01
CA CYS A 15 10.26 -8.68 -6.61
C CYS A 15 10.18 -9.87 -5.65
N VAL A 16 9.54 -9.67 -4.51
CA VAL A 16 9.35 -10.72 -3.50
C VAL A 16 7.92 -10.72 -2.95
N ARG A 17 7.54 -11.77 -2.26
CA ARG A 17 6.35 -11.79 -1.38
C ARG A 17 6.69 -12.47 -0.07
N LEU A 18 6.23 -11.86 1.00
CA LEU A 18 6.29 -12.45 2.33
C LEU A 18 4.96 -13.14 2.66
N THR A 19 5.00 -14.13 3.53
CA THR A 19 3.80 -14.70 4.14
C THR A 19 3.61 -14.06 5.51
N LYS A 20 2.52 -13.31 5.73
CA LYS A 20 2.24 -12.55 6.97
C LYS A 20 3.40 -11.64 7.42
N GLY A 21 4.14 -11.08 6.46
CA GLY A 21 5.30 -10.23 6.77
C GLY A 21 6.53 -10.97 7.31
N ASP A 22 6.54 -12.30 7.33
CA ASP A 22 7.68 -13.08 7.80
C ASP A 22 8.82 -13.09 6.78
N TYR A 23 9.91 -12.40 7.10
CA TYR A 23 11.12 -12.31 6.27
C TYR A 23 11.81 -13.67 6.05
N GLY A 24 11.57 -14.64 6.93
CA GLY A 24 12.06 -16.03 6.79
C GLY A 24 11.26 -16.84 5.78
N GLN A 25 10.04 -16.40 5.45
CA GLN A 25 9.13 -17.06 4.51
C GLN A 25 8.93 -16.20 3.26
N LYS A 26 10.04 -15.81 2.63
CA LYS A 26 10.03 -15.05 1.37
C LYS A 26 10.00 -15.96 0.15
N LYS A 27 9.15 -15.65 -0.81
CA LYS A 27 9.19 -16.17 -2.18
C LYS A 27 9.75 -15.07 -3.07
N VAL A 28 10.83 -15.37 -3.79
CA VAL A 28 11.41 -14.47 -4.80
C VAL A 28 10.78 -14.83 -6.13
N TYR A 29 10.37 -13.82 -6.89
CA TYR A 29 9.84 -14.00 -8.23
C TYR A 29 10.88 -13.57 -9.26
N ASP A 30 10.99 -14.36 -10.32
CA ASP A 30 11.85 -14.02 -11.44
C ASP A 30 11.30 -12.81 -12.19
N GLY A 31 12.21 -11.95 -12.66
CA GLY A 31 11.86 -10.79 -13.46
C GLY A 31 12.38 -9.47 -12.89
N VAL A 32 12.42 -8.48 -13.77
CA VAL A 32 12.84 -7.12 -13.44
C VAL A 32 11.62 -6.34 -12.95
N PRO A 33 11.68 -5.66 -11.78
CA PRO A 33 10.53 -4.91 -11.25
C PRO A 33 9.95 -3.89 -12.23
N ALA A 34 10.78 -3.23 -13.04
CA ALA A 34 10.33 -2.29 -14.06
C ALA A 34 9.55 -2.95 -15.20
N ASP A 35 9.88 -4.19 -15.57
CA ASP A 35 9.14 -4.93 -16.60
C ASP A 35 7.78 -5.37 -16.08
N LEU A 36 7.69 -5.79 -14.82
CA LEU A 36 6.41 -6.08 -14.17
C LEU A 36 5.53 -4.83 -14.07
N ALA A 37 6.13 -3.68 -13.71
CA ALA A 37 5.40 -2.41 -13.67
C ALA A 37 4.86 -2.01 -15.06
N ARG A 38 5.64 -2.24 -16.16
CA ARG A 38 5.15 -2.04 -17.54
C ARG A 38 3.96 -2.94 -17.85
N GLN A 39 4.02 -4.21 -17.49
CA GLN A 39 2.89 -5.14 -17.71
C GLN A 39 1.62 -4.65 -17.01
N TYR A 40 1.74 -4.09 -15.78
CA TYR A 40 0.61 -3.49 -15.08
C TYR A 40 0.08 -2.24 -15.81
N ALA A 41 0.98 -1.36 -16.24
CA ALA A 41 0.60 -0.16 -17.01
C ALA A 41 -0.08 -0.52 -18.34
N ASP A 42 0.45 -1.51 -19.06
CA ASP A 42 -0.12 -2.02 -20.33
C ASP A 42 -1.52 -2.64 -20.13
N ALA A 43 -1.78 -3.22 -18.95
CA ALA A 43 -3.11 -3.68 -18.57
C ALA A 43 -4.10 -2.54 -18.22
N GLY A 44 -3.65 -1.27 -18.25
CA GLY A 44 -4.47 -0.08 -17.97
C GLY A 44 -4.47 0.35 -16.51
N VAL A 45 -3.61 -0.23 -15.67
CA VAL A 45 -3.47 0.16 -14.27
C VAL A 45 -2.98 1.60 -14.15
N GLN A 46 -3.63 2.39 -13.30
CA GLN A 46 -3.32 3.81 -13.13
C GLN A 46 -2.47 4.13 -11.91
N ARG A 47 -2.34 3.17 -10.96
CA ARG A 47 -1.51 3.31 -9.76
C ARG A 47 -0.89 1.96 -9.40
N ILE A 48 0.37 1.96 -9.00
CA ILE A 48 1.12 0.79 -8.51
C ILE A 48 1.57 1.06 -7.08
N HIS A 49 1.36 0.08 -6.21
CA HIS A 49 1.81 0.06 -4.82
C HIS A 49 3.19 -0.57 -4.73
N LEU A 50 4.17 0.17 -4.21
CA LEU A 50 5.56 -0.27 -4.08
C LEU A 50 5.95 -0.32 -2.60
N VAL A 51 6.48 -1.44 -2.14
CA VAL A 51 6.95 -1.61 -0.76
C VAL A 51 8.42 -1.97 -0.74
N ASP A 52 9.24 -1.09 -0.15
CA ASP A 52 10.66 -1.34 0.14
C ASP A 52 10.77 -2.08 1.48
N LEU A 53 10.84 -3.40 1.42
CA LEU A 53 10.94 -4.25 2.62
C LEU A 53 12.29 -4.09 3.32
N ASP A 54 13.37 -3.89 2.57
CA ASP A 54 14.68 -3.57 3.16
C ASP A 54 14.64 -2.23 3.87
N GLY A 55 14.00 -1.23 3.24
CA GLY A 55 13.82 0.09 3.80
C GLY A 55 12.94 0.07 5.04
N ALA A 56 11.87 -0.69 5.04
CA ALA A 56 10.98 -0.84 6.21
C ALA A 56 11.75 -1.38 7.44
N LYS A 57 12.67 -2.31 7.21
CA LYS A 57 13.55 -2.87 8.26
C LYS A 57 14.65 -1.92 8.67
N ALA A 58 15.26 -1.19 7.71
CA ALA A 58 16.40 -0.30 7.96
C ALA A 58 16.00 1.08 8.51
N GLY A 59 14.73 1.51 8.32
CA GLY A 59 14.29 2.87 8.62
C GLY A 59 14.77 3.91 7.60
N GLU A 60 15.32 3.47 6.48
CA GLU A 60 15.79 4.29 5.36
C GLU A 60 15.50 3.59 4.03
N PRO A 61 15.11 4.29 2.95
CA PRO A 61 14.91 3.67 1.65
C PRO A 61 16.17 2.97 1.13
N ARG A 62 16.03 1.74 0.66
CA ARG A 62 17.15 0.91 0.17
C ARG A 62 17.04 0.61 -1.33
N ASN A 63 15.85 0.66 -1.89
CA ASN A 63 15.57 0.27 -3.28
C ASN A 63 15.23 1.48 -4.18
N LEU A 64 15.74 2.70 -3.90
CA LEU A 64 15.45 3.92 -4.68
C LEU A 64 15.81 3.78 -6.16
N ARG A 65 16.92 3.09 -6.50
CA ARG A 65 17.29 2.84 -7.90
C ARG A 65 16.24 2.01 -8.65
N VAL A 66 15.56 1.11 -7.96
CA VAL A 66 14.44 0.34 -8.54
C VAL A 66 13.23 1.25 -8.75
N LEU A 67 12.94 2.14 -7.80
CA LEU A 67 11.90 3.16 -7.95
C LEU A 67 12.17 4.06 -9.16
N GLU A 68 13.38 4.58 -9.32
CA GLU A 68 13.80 5.39 -10.49
C GLU A 68 13.60 4.64 -11.80
N ALA A 69 13.99 3.35 -11.84
CA ALA A 69 13.80 2.51 -13.02
C ALA A 69 12.32 2.29 -13.35
N ILE A 70 11.48 2.03 -12.35
CA ILE A 70 10.03 1.91 -12.51
C ILE A 70 9.44 3.25 -12.97
N ALA A 71 9.76 4.35 -12.32
CA ALA A 71 9.25 5.68 -12.65
C ALA A 71 9.60 6.12 -14.07
N SER A 72 10.78 5.71 -14.57
CA SER A 72 11.18 5.94 -15.95
C SER A 72 10.48 5.03 -16.96
N ALA A 73 9.89 3.91 -16.50
CA ALA A 73 9.31 2.89 -17.35
C ALA A 73 7.80 3.04 -17.56
N VAL A 74 7.09 3.74 -16.66
CA VAL A 74 5.63 3.85 -16.63
C VAL A 74 5.17 5.27 -16.37
N SER A 75 3.95 5.61 -16.82
CA SER A 75 3.31 6.90 -16.57
C SER A 75 2.24 6.85 -15.46
N CYS A 76 1.95 5.67 -14.93
CA CYS A 76 1.00 5.52 -13.83
C CYS A 76 1.55 6.09 -12.51
N GLN A 77 0.66 6.37 -11.57
CA GLN A 77 1.03 6.84 -10.25
C GLN A 77 1.79 5.74 -9.49
N LEU A 78 2.81 6.13 -8.75
CA LEU A 78 3.59 5.24 -7.91
C LEU A 78 3.43 5.68 -6.45
N GLU A 79 2.90 4.80 -5.60
CA GLU A 79 2.85 5.01 -4.17
C GLU A 79 3.90 4.14 -3.48
N TRP A 80 4.75 4.77 -2.65
CA TRP A 80 5.90 4.12 -2.05
C TRP A 80 5.75 4.02 -0.54
N GLY A 81 5.93 2.82 0.00
CA GLY A 81 6.05 2.54 1.42
C GLY A 81 7.38 1.86 1.77
N GLY A 82 7.82 2.03 3.01
CA GLY A 82 9.07 1.46 3.52
C GLY A 82 10.22 2.45 3.56
N GLY A 83 10.88 2.53 4.72
CA GLY A 83 12.08 3.35 4.93
C GLY A 83 11.88 4.84 5.14
N ILE A 84 10.65 5.36 5.13
CA ILE A 84 10.38 6.78 5.30
C ILE A 84 10.31 7.13 6.79
N ALA A 85 11.45 7.37 7.45
CA ALA A 85 11.52 7.65 8.87
C ALA A 85 11.90 9.09 9.23
N HIS A 86 12.29 9.92 8.25
CA HIS A 86 12.68 11.34 8.39
C HIS A 86 12.49 12.09 7.05
N SER A 87 12.58 13.42 7.08
CA SER A 87 12.22 14.27 5.93
C SER A 87 13.13 14.09 4.71
N GLU A 88 14.42 13.82 4.93
CA GLU A 88 15.39 13.57 3.87
C GLU A 88 15.05 12.27 3.12
N ALA A 89 14.65 11.22 3.84
CA ALA A 89 14.17 9.97 3.24
C ALA A 89 12.91 10.18 2.42
N LEU A 90 11.96 10.97 2.93
CA LEU A 90 10.75 11.34 2.20
C LEU A 90 11.07 12.11 0.91
N GLN A 91 11.97 13.09 0.98
CA GLN A 91 12.41 13.86 -0.18
C GLN A 91 13.07 12.96 -1.22
N ALA A 92 13.98 12.07 -0.80
CA ALA A 92 14.65 11.12 -1.71
C ALA A 92 13.66 10.19 -2.43
N VAL A 93 12.60 9.75 -1.75
CA VAL A 93 11.52 8.94 -2.37
C VAL A 93 10.79 9.75 -3.45
N PHE A 94 10.48 11.01 -3.20
CA PHE A 94 9.84 11.87 -4.19
C PHE A 94 10.78 12.19 -5.36
N ASP A 95 12.06 12.45 -5.10
CA ASP A 95 13.07 12.72 -6.13
C ASP A 95 13.32 11.50 -7.02
N ALA A 96 13.20 10.29 -6.48
CA ALA A 96 13.27 9.04 -7.22
C ALA A 96 12.01 8.72 -8.06
N GLY A 97 10.97 9.57 -8.01
CA GLY A 97 9.81 9.50 -8.89
C GLY A 97 8.51 8.97 -8.27
N ALA A 98 8.44 8.76 -6.95
CA ALA A 98 7.17 8.45 -6.30
C ALA A 98 6.20 9.63 -6.42
N THR A 99 4.95 9.34 -6.80
CA THR A 99 3.87 10.34 -6.81
C THR A 99 3.27 10.52 -5.42
N HIS A 100 3.22 9.44 -4.63
CA HIS A 100 2.71 9.40 -3.27
C HIS A 100 3.68 8.66 -2.34
N ALA A 101 3.71 9.08 -1.09
CA ALA A 101 4.49 8.45 -0.03
C ALA A 101 3.58 7.95 1.09
N ILE A 102 3.81 6.71 1.52
CA ILE A 102 3.04 6.05 2.57
C ILE A 102 3.84 6.11 3.87
N ALA A 103 3.29 6.75 4.88
CA ALA A 103 3.88 6.83 6.21
C ALA A 103 3.05 6.03 7.20
N GLY A 104 3.61 4.92 7.70
CA GLY A 104 2.99 4.09 8.74
C GLY A 104 3.59 4.38 10.11
N SER A 105 4.74 3.80 10.40
CA SER A 105 5.41 3.92 11.71
C SER A 105 5.65 5.37 12.15
N VAL A 106 5.98 6.28 11.22
CA VAL A 106 6.18 7.70 11.54
C VAL A 106 4.88 8.34 12.01
N ALA A 107 3.76 8.07 11.36
CA ALA A 107 2.47 8.61 11.77
C ALA A 107 2.08 8.19 13.20
N ALA A 108 2.43 6.96 13.61
CA ALA A 108 2.15 6.46 14.94
C ALA A 108 3.19 6.89 16.01
N LEU A 109 4.48 6.94 15.64
CA LEU A 109 5.58 7.14 16.61
C LEU A 109 6.10 8.59 16.66
N LYS A 110 5.93 9.35 15.57
CA LYS A 110 6.39 10.75 15.42
C LYS A 110 5.27 11.59 14.75
N PRO A 111 4.08 11.64 15.34
CA PRO A 111 2.90 12.23 14.68
C PRO A 111 3.08 13.68 14.26
N GLU A 112 3.86 14.50 15.03
CA GLU A 112 4.14 15.89 14.69
C GLU A 112 4.95 16.02 13.38
N LEU A 113 5.82 15.05 13.09
CA LEU A 113 6.55 14.99 11.82
C LEU A 113 5.61 14.68 10.66
N PHE A 114 4.68 13.74 10.85
CA PHE A 114 3.68 13.43 9.82
C PHE A 114 2.72 14.60 9.57
N GLU A 115 2.36 15.37 10.60
CA GLU A 115 1.57 16.62 10.47
C GLU A 115 2.31 17.64 9.59
N GLN A 116 3.61 17.85 9.81
CA GLN A 116 4.43 18.74 8.96
C GLN A 116 4.46 18.25 7.50
N TRP A 117 4.53 16.94 7.28
CA TRP A 117 4.49 16.37 5.93
C TRP A 117 3.13 16.53 5.27
N LEU A 118 2.02 16.36 6.01
CA LEU A 118 0.69 16.64 5.49
C LEU A 118 0.52 18.11 5.07
N GLN A 119 1.02 19.05 5.90
CA GLN A 119 0.99 20.48 5.56
C GLN A 119 1.81 20.81 4.31
N ARG A 120 2.98 20.19 4.15
CA ARG A 120 3.90 20.47 3.04
C ARG A 120 3.51 19.78 1.73
N TYR A 121 3.09 18.53 1.79
CA TYR A 121 2.89 17.67 0.61
C TYR A 121 1.43 17.33 0.33
N GLY A 122 0.53 17.63 1.26
CA GLY A 122 -0.92 17.48 1.09
C GLY A 122 -1.32 16.06 0.70
N ALA A 123 -2.11 15.94 -0.38
CA ALA A 123 -2.65 14.67 -0.87
C ALA A 123 -1.58 13.68 -1.39
N ARG A 124 -0.31 14.08 -1.50
CA ARG A 124 0.78 13.15 -1.81
C ARG A 124 1.17 12.27 -0.62
N MET A 125 0.72 12.61 0.58
CA MET A 125 0.93 11.81 1.79
C MET A 125 -0.25 10.86 2.00
N ILE A 126 0.04 9.58 2.19
CA ILE A 126 -0.91 8.52 2.51
C ILE A 126 -0.60 8.00 3.92
N LEU A 127 -1.62 7.88 4.76
CA LEU A 127 -1.47 7.22 6.05
C LEU A 127 -1.46 5.70 5.85
N GLY A 128 -0.36 5.05 6.15
CA GLY A 128 -0.27 3.59 6.25
C GLY A 128 -0.70 3.11 7.64
N ALA A 129 -1.61 2.18 7.70
CA ALA A 129 -2.12 1.63 8.95
C ALA A 129 -2.20 0.10 8.86
N ASP A 130 -1.16 -0.56 9.34
CA ASP A 130 -1.13 -2.01 9.42
C ASP A 130 -1.76 -2.44 10.75
N VAL A 131 -2.86 -3.18 10.70
CA VAL A 131 -3.71 -3.49 11.85
C VAL A 131 -3.60 -4.96 12.23
N ARG A 132 -3.36 -5.21 13.52
CA ARG A 132 -3.41 -6.53 14.11
C ARG A 132 -4.28 -6.48 15.37
N GLY A 133 -5.38 -7.21 15.40
CA GLY A 133 -6.28 -7.25 16.57
C GLY A 133 -6.81 -5.87 16.99
N GLY A 134 -7.00 -4.94 16.05
CA GLY A 134 -7.47 -3.57 16.30
C GLY A 134 -6.39 -2.57 16.71
N ARG A 135 -5.12 -2.98 16.81
CA ARG A 135 -3.96 -2.12 17.12
C ARG A 135 -3.08 -1.90 15.92
N ILE A 136 -2.40 -0.75 15.88
CA ILE A 136 -1.45 -0.40 14.83
C ILE A 136 -0.13 -1.14 15.05
N ALA A 137 0.31 -1.87 14.03
CA ALA A 137 1.66 -2.44 13.98
C ALA A 137 2.63 -1.42 13.38
N VAL A 138 3.85 -1.40 13.92
CA VAL A 138 4.92 -0.47 13.53
C VAL A 138 6.23 -1.24 13.30
N ARG A 139 7.23 -0.55 12.70
CA ARG A 139 8.57 -1.10 12.45
C ARG A 139 8.56 -2.42 11.68
N GLY A 140 7.83 -2.47 10.56
CA GLY A 140 7.73 -3.70 9.76
C GLY A 140 7.01 -4.83 10.49
N TRP A 141 5.98 -4.47 11.29
CA TRP A 141 5.11 -5.39 12.06
C TRP A 141 5.78 -6.06 13.27
N LEU A 142 6.97 -5.60 13.66
CA LEU A 142 7.72 -6.16 14.79
C LEU A 142 7.21 -5.68 16.15
N GLU A 143 6.56 -4.52 16.19
CA GLU A 143 6.04 -3.90 17.41
C GLU A 143 4.60 -3.43 17.19
N GLU A 144 3.86 -3.21 18.30
CA GLU A 144 2.52 -2.64 18.29
C GLU A 144 2.50 -1.30 19.03
N ALA A 145 1.85 -0.30 18.44
CA ALA A 145 1.55 0.96 19.12
C ALA A 145 0.19 0.83 19.86
N PRO A 146 0.02 1.46 21.02
CA PRO A 146 -1.24 1.46 21.77
C PRO A 146 -2.27 2.43 21.16
N LEU A 147 -2.41 2.39 19.83
CA LEU A 147 -3.27 3.27 19.02
C LEU A 147 -4.12 2.42 18.07
N SER A 148 -5.35 2.85 17.84
CA SER A 148 -6.20 2.32 16.78
C SER A 148 -6.04 3.13 15.48
N ILE A 149 -6.54 2.59 14.36
CA ILE A 149 -6.61 3.35 13.10
C ILE A 149 -7.53 4.57 13.26
N GLU A 150 -8.61 4.43 13.99
CA GLU A 150 -9.55 5.52 14.27
C GLU A 150 -8.88 6.68 15.02
N ASP A 151 -7.95 6.40 15.96
CA ASP A 151 -7.20 7.45 16.68
C ASP A 151 -6.30 8.24 15.73
N LEU A 152 -5.58 7.55 14.84
CA LEU A 152 -4.74 8.20 13.82
C LEU A 152 -5.57 9.03 12.84
N VAL A 153 -6.69 8.48 12.37
CA VAL A 153 -7.58 9.21 11.45
C VAL A 153 -8.17 10.44 12.12
N ARG A 154 -8.67 10.35 13.35
CA ARG A 154 -9.20 11.53 14.09
C ARG A 154 -8.16 12.61 14.25
N ARG A 155 -6.89 12.25 14.43
CA ARG A 155 -5.80 13.20 14.55
C ARG A 155 -5.49 13.90 13.22
N PHE A 156 -5.39 13.17 12.13
CA PHE A 156 -4.85 13.70 10.88
C PHE A 156 -5.91 14.18 9.88
N LEU A 157 -7.15 13.71 9.96
CA LEU A 157 -8.24 14.13 9.08
C LEU A 157 -8.49 15.65 9.10
N PRO A 158 -8.53 16.33 10.28
CA PRO A 158 -8.66 17.79 10.35
C PRO A 158 -7.47 18.55 9.75
N LEU A 159 -6.31 17.89 9.63
CA LEU A 159 -5.08 18.44 9.06
C LEU A 159 -4.95 18.20 7.55
N GLY A 160 -5.98 17.67 6.92
CA GLY A 160 -6.05 17.52 5.47
C GLY A 160 -5.68 16.13 4.94
N LEU A 161 -5.62 15.10 5.80
CA LEU A 161 -5.45 13.71 5.34
C LEU A 161 -6.57 13.34 4.35
N LYS A 162 -6.21 12.78 3.19
CA LYS A 162 -7.14 12.42 2.10
C LYS A 162 -7.26 10.93 1.87
N GLU A 163 -6.22 10.17 2.20
CA GLU A 163 -6.14 8.74 1.90
C GLU A 163 -5.43 7.96 3.02
N SER A 164 -5.96 6.78 3.32
CA SER A 164 -5.31 5.82 4.22
C SER A 164 -5.34 4.42 3.60
N ILE A 165 -4.19 3.77 3.57
CA ILE A 165 -4.09 2.33 3.28
C ILE A 165 -4.17 1.60 4.61
N VAL A 166 -5.12 0.69 4.71
CA VAL A 166 -5.29 -0.15 5.91
C VAL A 166 -5.01 -1.59 5.53
N THR A 167 -3.99 -2.19 6.16
CA THR A 167 -3.66 -3.60 5.96
C THR A 167 -4.11 -4.42 7.15
N ASP A 168 -5.02 -5.38 6.94
CA ASP A 168 -5.27 -6.41 7.94
C ASP A 168 -4.17 -7.47 7.87
N ILE A 169 -3.22 -7.39 8.82
CA ILE A 169 -2.06 -8.29 8.87
C ILE A 169 -2.49 -9.75 9.01
N SER A 170 -3.61 -10.03 9.68
CA SER A 170 -4.09 -11.40 9.87
C SER A 170 -4.52 -12.06 8.57
N ARG A 171 -4.87 -11.26 7.56
CA ARG A 171 -5.30 -11.69 6.23
C ARG A 171 -4.21 -11.55 5.18
N ASP A 172 -3.19 -10.70 5.41
CA ASP A 172 -2.19 -10.43 4.38
C ASP A 172 -1.43 -11.67 3.95
N GLY A 173 -1.37 -11.89 2.64
CA GLY A 173 -0.74 -13.06 2.03
C GLY A 173 -1.47 -14.40 2.21
N MET A 174 -2.67 -14.44 2.84
CA MET A 174 -3.39 -15.68 3.13
C MET A 174 -4.31 -16.13 1.99
N LEU A 175 -4.76 -15.22 1.11
CA LEU A 175 -5.70 -15.52 0.03
C LEU A 175 -7.04 -16.11 0.56
N GLU A 176 -7.52 -15.58 1.69
CA GLU A 176 -8.73 -16.04 2.39
C GLU A 176 -9.88 -15.02 2.36
N GLY A 177 -9.74 -14.00 1.51
CA GLY A 177 -10.65 -12.87 1.41
C GLY A 177 -10.31 -11.74 2.39
N PRO A 178 -10.71 -10.50 2.06
CA PRO A 178 -10.45 -9.29 2.88
C PRO A 178 -11.40 -9.20 4.07
N SER A 179 -11.03 -8.41 5.07
CA SER A 179 -11.87 -8.06 6.22
C SER A 179 -12.87 -6.96 5.86
N THR A 180 -13.81 -7.24 4.95
CA THR A 180 -14.76 -6.26 4.39
C THR A 180 -15.46 -5.42 5.45
N GLU A 181 -15.91 -6.04 6.55
CA GLU A 181 -16.59 -5.34 7.66
C GLU A 181 -15.74 -4.24 8.30
N LEU A 182 -14.42 -4.46 8.42
CA LEU A 182 -13.49 -3.45 8.92
C LEU A 182 -13.56 -2.19 8.06
N TYR A 183 -13.45 -2.34 6.75
CA TYR A 183 -13.41 -1.19 5.83
C TYR A 183 -14.75 -0.49 5.70
N VAL A 184 -15.85 -1.22 5.69
CA VAL A 184 -17.21 -0.64 5.69
C VAL A 184 -17.43 0.18 6.96
N ARG A 185 -17.01 -0.32 8.11
CA ARG A 185 -17.07 0.41 9.39
C ARG A 185 -16.23 1.67 9.35
N LEU A 186 -14.98 1.60 8.87
CA LEU A 186 -14.09 2.75 8.74
C LEU A 186 -14.65 3.79 7.77
N GLN A 187 -15.13 3.37 6.60
CA GLN A 187 -15.71 4.29 5.61
C GLN A 187 -16.98 4.96 6.14
N SER A 188 -17.80 4.25 6.92
CA SER A 188 -18.99 4.82 7.57
C SER A 188 -18.62 5.83 8.66
N ALA A 189 -17.57 5.56 9.43
CA ALA A 189 -17.11 6.45 10.50
C ALA A 189 -16.40 7.71 9.96
N PHE A 190 -15.75 7.61 8.79
CA PHE A 190 -14.96 8.68 8.19
C PHE A 190 -15.28 8.83 6.69
N PRO A 191 -16.48 9.31 6.33
CA PRO A 191 -16.97 9.27 4.93
C PRO A 191 -16.19 10.17 3.96
N THR A 192 -15.41 11.13 4.46
CA THR A 192 -14.58 12.04 3.64
C THR A 192 -13.17 11.55 3.39
N LEU A 193 -12.75 10.45 4.05
CA LEU A 193 -11.44 9.83 3.86
C LEU A 193 -11.56 8.66 2.91
N SER A 194 -10.67 8.56 1.93
CA SER A 194 -10.57 7.40 1.06
C SER A 194 -9.76 6.30 1.76
N PHE A 195 -10.38 5.14 1.98
CA PHE A 195 -9.69 3.96 2.49
C PHE A 195 -9.34 3.02 1.35
N THR A 196 -8.07 2.58 1.34
CA THR A 196 -7.59 1.54 0.43
C THR A 196 -7.52 0.22 1.20
N VAL A 197 -8.24 -0.77 0.69
CA VAL A 197 -8.27 -2.13 1.25
C VAL A 197 -6.95 -2.84 0.95
N SER A 198 -6.31 -3.44 1.96
CA SER A 198 -5.09 -4.22 1.81
C SER A 198 -5.12 -5.48 2.67
N GLY A 199 -4.66 -6.58 2.08
CA GLY A 199 -4.62 -7.91 2.73
C GLY A 199 -5.79 -8.83 2.38
N GLY A 200 -5.48 -10.08 2.13
CA GLY A 200 -6.44 -11.18 1.97
C GLY A 200 -7.04 -11.39 0.59
N ILE A 201 -6.96 -10.43 -0.33
CA ILE A 201 -7.58 -10.56 -1.66
C ILE A 201 -7.14 -11.85 -2.34
N SER A 202 -8.12 -12.65 -2.78
CA SER A 202 -7.92 -13.97 -3.36
C SER A 202 -8.48 -14.15 -4.77
N SER A 203 -9.48 -13.33 -5.14
CA SER A 203 -10.23 -13.52 -6.38
C SER A 203 -10.88 -12.23 -6.87
N MET A 204 -11.32 -12.20 -8.13
CA MET A 204 -12.13 -11.11 -8.67
C MET A 204 -13.51 -10.98 -7.98
N GLU A 205 -14.01 -12.06 -7.33
CA GLU A 205 -15.27 -11.99 -6.58
C GLU A 205 -15.08 -11.15 -5.29
N ASP A 206 -13.92 -11.23 -4.63
CA ASP A 206 -13.62 -10.35 -3.52
C ASP A 206 -13.66 -8.88 -3.95
N ILE A 207 -13.08 -8.56 -5.12
CA ILE A 207 -13.06 -7.20 -5.68
C ILE A 207 -14.49 -6.72 -5.98
N ARG A 208 -15.34 -7.57 -6.60
CA ARG A 208 -16.74 -7.24 -6.86
C ARG A 208 -17.53 -7.00 -5.57
N SER A 209 -17.24 -7.78 -4.54
CA SER A 209 -17.89 -7.65 -3.24
C SER A 209 -17.53 -6.34 -2.54
N LEU A 210 -16.24 -5.95 -2.60
CA LEU A 210 -15.77 -4.66 -2.10
C LEU A 210 -16.38 -3.48 -2.87
N ASP A 211 -16.46 -3.57 -4.20
CA ASP A 211 -17.09 -2.56 -5.05
C ASP A 211 -18.58 -2.38 -4.70
N LYS A 212 -19.33 -3.48 -4.57
CA LYS A 212 -20.72 -3.46 -4.12
C LYS A 212 -20.89 -2.86 -2.72
N ALA A 213 -19.89 -3.02 -1.85
CA ALA A 213 -19.88 -2.41 -0.53
C ALA A 213 -19.53 -0.91 -0.54
N GLY A 214 -19.28 -0.32 -1.73
CA GLY A 214 -18.98 1.10 -1.91
C GLY A 214 -17.54 1.48 -1.59
N LEU A 215 -16.63 0.52 -1.46
CA LEU A 215 -15.21 0.78 -1.25
C LEU A 215 -14.55 1.20 -2.57
N GLN A 216 -13.59 2.13 -2.49
CA GLN A 216 -13.09 2.82 -3.68
C GLN A 216 -11.78 2.28 -4.22
N LYS A 217 -10.94 1.67 -3.37
CA LYS A 217 -9.59 1.24 -3.73
C LYS A 217 -9.23 -0.07 -3.06
N VAL A 218 -8.49 -0.92 -3.79
CA VAL A 218 -8.00 -2.20 -3.27
C VAL A 218 -6.60 -2.51 -3.78
N ILE A 219 -5.70 -2.88 -2.87
CA ILE A 219 -4.37 -3.37 -3.20
C ILE A 219 -4.44 -4.87 -3.42
N VAL A 220 -3.88 -5.33 -4.53
CA VAL A 220 -3.81 -6.75 -4.90
C VAL A 220 -2.35 -7.14 -5.10
N GLY A 221 -1.86 -8.02 -4.23
CA GLY A 221 -0.49 -8.53 -4.31
C GLY A 221 -0.47 -10.00 -4.71
N LYS A 222 -0.44 -10.90 -3.71
CA LYS A 222 -0.22 -12.33 -3.88
C LYS A 222 -1.15 -12.99 -4.91
N ALA A 223 -2.41 -12.56 -4.99
CA ALA A 223 -3.37 -13.11 -5.95
C ALA A 223 -2.95 -12.93 -7.41
N ILE A 224 -2.21 -11.85 -7.75
CA ILE A 224 -1.66 -11.65 -9.09
C ILE A 224 -0.46 -12.58 -9.31
N TYR A 225 0.48 -12.64 -8.35
CA TYR A 225 1.66 -13.50 -8.46
C TYR A 225 1.33 -15.00 -8.51
N GLU A 226 0.23 -15.42 -7.90
CA GLU A 226 -0.26 -16.81 -7.91
C GLU A 226 -1.29 -17.05 -9.03
N GLU A 227 -1.43 -16.09 -9.96
CA GLU A 227 -2.31 -16.16 -11.14
C GLU A 227 -3.81 -16.39 -10.82
N ARG A 228 -4.24 -16.13 -9.58
CA ARG A 228 -5.66 -16.18 -9.20
C ARG A 228 -6.45 -14.98 -9.73
N ILE A 229 -5.75 -13.86 -9.94
CA ILE A 229 -6.22 -12.68 -10.64
C ILE A 229 -5.19 -12.40 -11.72
N THR A 230 -5.58 -12.52 -12.98
CA THR A 230 -4.69 -12.30 -14.11
C THR A 230 -4.69 -10.84 -14.57
N LEU A 231 -3.68 -10.42 -15.29
CA LEU A 231 -3.65 -9.09 -15.93
C LEU A 231 -4.82 -8.91 -16.91
N LYS A 232 -5.27 -9.99 -17.54
CA LYS A 232 -6.46 -9.98 -18.41
C LYS A 232 -7.74 -9.69 -17.60
N ASP A 233 -7.88 -10.26 -16.42
CA ASP A 233 -9.02 -9.97 -15.55
C ASP A 233 -9.04 -8.51 -15.13
N ILE A 234 -7.86 -7.94 -14.79
CA ILE A 234 -7.71 -6.52 -14.45
C ILE A 234 -8.06 -5.64 -15.65
N ALA A 235 -7.54 -5.94 -16.84
CA ALA A 235 -7.84 -5.18 -18.06
C ALA A 235 -9.34 -5.19 -18.39
N LEU A 236 -9.99 -6.37 -18.30
CA LEU A 236 -11.44 -6.50 -18.50
C LEU A 236 -12.25 -5.73 -17.46
N TRP A 237 -11.78 -5.73 -16.19
CA TRP A 237 -12.41 -4.93 -15.13
C TRP A 237 -12.36 -3.45 -15.48
N LEU A 238 -11.21 -2.93 -15.88
CA LEU A 238 -11.01 -1.52 -16.21
C LEU A 238 -11.75 -1.06 -17.48
N GLN A 239 -11.97 -1.95 -18.45
CA GLN A 239 -12.75 -1.64 -19.66
C GLN A 239 -14.25 -1.47 -19.38
N ASN A 240 -14.76 -2.01 -18.27
CA ASN A 240 -16.16 -1.91 -17.86
C ASN A 240 -16.38 -0.78 -16.82
N ALA A 241 -15.36 0.09 -16.59
CA ALA A 241 -15.37 1.18 -15.62
C ALA A 241 -16.03 2.47 -16.14
#